data_8dc2d75e8106a6db5113c55b1511075c
#
_entry.id   8dc2d75e8106a6db5113c55b1511075c
#
_cell.length_a   1.000
_cell.length_b   1.000
_cell.length_c   1.000
_cell.angle_alpha   90.00
_cell.angle_beta   90.00
_cell.angle_gamma   90.00
#
_symmetry.space_group_name_H-M   'P 1'
#
loop_
_entity.id
_entity.type
_entity.pdbx_description
1 polymer ?
#
loop_
_entity_poly.entity_id
_entity_poly.type
_entity_poly.pdbx_seq_one_letter_code
_entity_poly.pdbx_strand_id
1 'polypeptide(L)'
;AYMAMNIGANDVANNVGPAVGSKAITMTWAIILAAIFEALGSFVAGGDVVKTIKDGIINPALIANPEIFIWAMTSALLSGALWLNFATSIGAPVSTTHSIVGGVMGAGIAAAGFSIVDWHTVGKIVTSWIVSPLLGGMVAAGFLYFIKKQIMYKDNVIEAANKFVPILIAIMAWSFSTYIILKGLNRIIDIHFFLAIIIGLVIAIGVYLIVKPLVKNASSKLLNNRASINTLFNIPLIFAAALLSFAHGANDVANAIGPLAAINDAIMNLDVSSNVSIPFWVMAVGALGIVIGLALYGPRLIKTVGSEITELDQIRAYSIAMAAALT
;
A
#
# COMPACT_ATOMS: atom_id res chain seq x y z
N ALA A 1 -16.35 -9.61 1.48
CA ALA A 1 -16.01 -9.71 0.05
C ALA A 1 -16.24 -8.39 -0.69
N TYR A 2 -17.45 -7.82 -0.71
CA TYR A 2 -17.77 -6.62 -1.52
C TYR A 2 -16.90 -5.40 -1.18
N MET A 3 -16.65 -5.13 0.11
CA MET A 3 -15.71 -4.09 0.53
C MET A 3 -14.28 -4.36 0.01
N ALA A 4 -13.78 -5.58 0.15
CA ALA A 4 -12.46 -5.95 -0.33
C ALA A 4 -12.33 -5.81 -1.86
N MET A 5 -13.37 -6.17 -2.63
CA MET A 5 -13.39 -5.94 -4.08
C MET A 5 -13.27 -4.46 -4.43
N ASN A 6 -13.98 -3.58 -3.71
CA ASN A 6 -13.90 -2.15 -3.97
C ASN A 6 -12.56 -1.53 -3.54
N ILE A 7 -11.91 -2.06 -2.49
CA ILE A 7 -10.53 -1.70 -2.11
C ILE A 7 -9.58 -2.02 -3.27
N GLY A 8 -9.55 -3.27 -3.73
CA GLY A 8 -8.69 -3.67 -4.84
C GLY A 8 -8.95 -2.90 -6.13
N ALA A 9 -10.23 -2.61 -6.42
CA ALA A 9 -10.63 -1.84 -7.59
C ALA A 9 -10.12 -0.38 -7.56
N ASN A 10 -10.15 0.27 -6.40
CA ASN A 10 -9.79 1.68 -6.26
C ASN A 10 -8.28 1.88 -6.06
N ASP A 11 -7.66 1.12 -5.17
CA ASP A 11 -6.32 1.42 -4.70
C ASP A 11 -5.18 0.82 -5.54
N VAL A 12 -5.47 -0.21 -6.38
CA VAL A 12 -4.45 -0.77 -7.29
C VAL A 12 -3.78 0.30 -8.16
N ALA A 13 -4.50 1.37 -8.48
CA ALA A 13 -3.97 2.48 -9.26
C ALA A 13 -2.82 3.22 -8.58
N ASN A 14 -2.81 3.28 -7.26
CA ASN A 14 -1.73 3.89 -6.47
C ASN A 14 -0.44 3.08 -6.55
N ASN A 15 -0.57 1.75 -6.63
CA ASN A 15 0.55 0.80 -6.63
C ASN A 15 1.21 0.69 -8.00
N VAL A 16 0.42 0.52 -9.06
CA VAL A 16 0.94 0.22 -10.40
C VAL A 16 0.67 1.31 -11.42
N GLY A 17 -0.16 2.32 -11.11
CA GLY A 17 -0.49 3.42 -12.01
C GLY A 17 0.75 4.15 -12.55
N PRO A 18 1.71 4.56 -11.70
CA PRO A 18 2.93 5.19 -12.17
C PRO A 18 3.77 4.31 -13.12
N ALA A 19 3.82 3.00 -12.88
CA ALA A 19 4.56 2.06 -13.73
C ALA A 19 3.89 1.85 -15.09
N VAL A 20 2.56 1.80 -15.13
CA VAL A 20 1.79 1.73 -16.38
C VAL A 20 1.83 3.05 -17.13
N GLY A 21 1.61 4.17 -16.45
CA GLY A 21 1.62 5.51 -17.03
C GLY A 21 2.94 5.88 -17.67
N SER A 22 4.05 5.53 -17.04
CA SER A 22 5.40 5.70 -17.60
C SER A 22 5.77 4.66 -18.66
N LYS A 23 4.89 3.70 -18.97
CA LYS A 23 5.11 2.60 -19.93
C LYS A 23 6.25 1.64 -19.54
N ALA A 24 6.58 1.55 -18.26
CA ALA A 24 7.55 0.56 -17.77
C ALA A 24 6.99 -0.86 -17.78
N ILE A 25 5.66 -1.02 -17.62
CA ILE A 25 4.95 -2.30 -17.67
C ILE A 25 3.61 -2.12 -18.39
N THR A 26 3.13 -3.18 -19.05
CA THR A 26 1.78 -3.15 -19.65
C THR A 26 0.69 -3.30 -18.59
N MET A 27 -0.53 -2.84 -18.91
CA MET A 27 -1.70 -2.98 -18.02
C MET A 27 -1.91 -4.41 -17.53
N THR A 28 -1.85 -5.39 -18.43
CA THR A 28 -2.07 -6.81 -18.10
C THR A 28 -1.03 -7.32 -17.10
N TRP A 29 0.25 -7.05 -17.35
CA TRP A 29 1.31 -7.48 -16.43
C TRP A 29 1.28 -6.74 -15.11
N ALA A 30 0.86 -5.47 -15.11
CA ALA A 30 0.67 -4.70 -13.88
C ALA A 30 -0.43 -5.30 -13.00
N ILE A 31 -1.56 -5.71 -13.59
CA ILE A 31 -2.66 -6.37 -12.87
C ILE A 31 -2.21 -7.73 -12.31
N ILE A 32 -1.51 -8.54 -13.09
CA ILE A 32 -0.99 -9.83 -12.63
C ILE A 32 -0.02 -9.64 -11.46
N LEU A 33 0.91 -8.69 -11.59
CA LEU A 33 1.87 -8.35 -10.55
C LEU A 33 1.16 -7.88 -9.29
N ALA A 34 0.22 -6.94 -9.40
CA ALA A 34 -0.55 -6.44 -8.26
C ALA A 34 -1.33 -7.59 -7.59
N ALA A 35 -2.03 -8.44 -8.37
CA ALA A 35 -2.80 -9.55 -7.83
C ALA A 35 -1.96 -10.51 -6.99
N ILE A 36 -0.76 -10.87 -7.47
CA ILE A 36 0.15 -11.77 -6.75
C ILE A 36 0.65 -11.10 -5.47
N PHE A 37 1.16 -9.86 -5.57
CA PHE A 37 1.81 -9.20 -4.45
C PHE A 37 0.82 -8.69 -3.41
N GLU A 38 -0.37 -8.23 -3.78
CA GLU A 38 -1.43 -7.86 -2.82
C GLU A 38 -1.98 -9.08 -2.08
N ALA A 39 -2.17 -10.22 -2.76
CA ALA A 39 -2.55 -11.45 -2.10
C ALA A 39 -1.47 -11.91 -1.10
N LEU A 40 -0.20 -11.93 -1.51
CA LEU A 40 0.92 -12.28 -0.63
C LEU A 40 1.00 -11.34 0.58
N GLY A 41 0.89 -10.03 0.36
CA GLY A 41 0.89 -9.03 1.43
C GLY A 41 -0.24 -9.27 2.43
N SER A 42 -1.45 -9.50 1.92
CA SER A 42 -2.63 -9.80 2.75
C SER A 42 -2.42 -11.00 3.66
N PHE A 43 -1.91 -12.12 3.14
CA PHE A 43 -1.69 -13.33 3.94
C PHE A 43 -0.51 -13.22 4.90
N VAL A 44 0.57 -12.55 4.49
CA VAL A 44 1.81 -12.48 5.29
C VAL A 44 1.69 -11.45 6.40
N ALA A 45 1.09 -10.28 6.15
CA ALA A 45 1.14 -9.16 7.08
C ALA A 45 -0.22 -8.51 7.42
N GLY A 46 -1.34 -8.97 6.85
CA GLY A 46 -2.66 -8.32 6.97
C GLY A 46 -3.30 -8.33 8.37
N GLY A 47 -2.84 -9.17 9.30
CA GLY A 47 -3.49 -9.31 10.61
C GLY A 47 -3.23 -8.19 11.62
N ASP A 48 -2.12 -7.46 11.51
CA ASP A 48 -1.71 -6.49 12.54
C ASP A 48 -2.57 -5.22 12.57
N VAL A 49 -3.07 -4.80 11.41
CA VAL A 49 -3.84 -3.57 11.25
C VAL A 49 -5.30 -3.75 11.67
N VAL A 50 -5.80 -4.99 11.69
CA VAL A 50 -7.19 -5.31 12.06
C VAL A 50 -7.55 -4.81 13.46
N LYS A 51 -6.63 -4.89 14.41
CA LYS A 51 -6.84 -4.43 15.79
C LYS A 51 -7.17 -2.94 15.87
N THR A 52 -6.50 -2.11 15.07
CA THR A 52 -6.73 -0.65 15.08
C THR A 52 -8.13 -0.30 14.56
N ILE A 53 -8.61 -0.99 13.53
CA ILE A 53 -9.93 -0.73 12.95
C ILE A 53 -11.03 -1.23 13.88
N LYS A 54 -10.81 -2.37 14.56
CA LYS A 54 -11.76 -2.96 15.47
C LYS A 54 -11.93 -2.15 16.76
N ASP A 55 -10.82 -1.82 17.43
CA ASP A 55 -10.82 -1.34 18.81
C ASP A 55 -10.35 0.13 18.95
N GLY A 56 -9.84 0.73 17.89
CA GLY A 56 -9.19 2.03 17.97
C GLY A 56 -10.08 3.24 17.61
N ILE A 57 -11.17 3.04 16.87
CA ILE A 57 -12.03 4.13 16.36
C ILE A 57 -13.22 4.37 17.28
N ILE A 58 -13.84 3.30 17.74
CA ILE A 58 -14.99 3.33 18.67
C ILE A 58 -14.71 2.47 19.87
N ASN A 59 -15.40 2.74 20.98
CA ASN A 59 -15.37 1.90 22.17
C ASN A 59 -16.55 0.90 22.14
N PRO A 60 -16.31 -0.37 21.78
CA PRO A 60 -17.37 -1.36 21.62
C PRO A 60 -18.12 -1.65 22.93
N ALA A 61 -17.47 -1.44 24.10
CA ALA A 61 -18.08 -1.67 25.41
C ALA A 61 -19.29 -0.76 25.70
N LEU A 62 -19.43 0.34 24.95
CA LEU A 62 -20.60 1.23 25.06
C LEU A 62 -21.81 0.74 24.23
N ILE A 63 -21.67 -0.32 23.45
CA ILE A 63 -22.79 -0.94 22.74
C ILE A 63 -23.36 -2.05 23.61
N ALA A 64 -24.57 -1.83 24.12
CA ALA A 64 -25.21 -2.71 25.10
C ALA A 64 -25.55 -4.12 24.57
N ASN A 65 -25.63 -4.30 23.24
CA ASN A 65 -26.07 -5.55 22.63
C ASN A 65 -25.13 -5.97 21.48
N PRO A 66 -24.56 -7.19 21.50
CA PRO A 66 -23.73 -7.69 20.41
C PRO A 66 -24.42 -7.65 19.04
N GLU A 67 -25.75 -7.83 18.99
CA GLU A 67 -26.50 -7.74 17.74
C GLU A 67 -26.43 -6.34 17.12
N ILE A 68 -26.57 -5.28 17.94
CA ILE A 68 -26.41 -3.88 17.48
C ILE A 68 -25.00 -3.64 16.95
N PHE A 69 -23.98 -4.21 17.61
CA PHE A 69 -22.60 -4.12 17.15
C PHE A 69 -22.40 -4.81 15.78
N ILE A 70 -22.98 -5.99 15.58
CA ILE A 70 -22.94 -6.71 14.30
C ILE A 70 -23.56 -5.86 13.19
N TRP A 71 -24.73 -5.26 13.44
CA TRP A 71 -25.38 -4.39 12.48
C TRP A 71 -24.58 -3.11 12.19
N ALA A 72 -23.97 -2.52 13.21
CA ALA A 72 -23.10 -1.35 13.04
C ALA A 72 -21.89 -1.66 12.16
N MET A 73 -21.17 -2.75 12.41
CA MET A 73 -20.02 -3.16 11.59
C MET A 73 -20.43 -3.57 10.17
N THR A 74 -21.59 -4.22 10.02
CA THR A 74 -22.14 -4.53 8.68
C THR A 74 -22.47 -3.28 7.91
N SER A 75 -23.08 -2.28 8.55
CA SER A 75 -23.43 -0.98 7.96
C SER A 75 -22.17 -0.21 7.58
N ALA A 76 -21.12 -0.24 8.41
CA ALA A 76 -19.83 0.37 8.11
C ALA A 76 -19.18 -0.23 6.85
N LEU A 77 -19.17 -1.57 6.73
CA LEU A 77 -18.65 -2.27 5.55
C LEU A 77 -19.47 -1.95 4.29
N LEU A 78 -20.80 -1.92 4.42
CA LEU A 78 -21.67 -1.69 3.27
C LEU A 78 -21.59 -0.23 2.79
N SER A 79 -21.64 0.74 3.69
CA SER A 79 -21.54 2.17 3.34
C SER A 79 -20.18 2.50 2.73
N GLY A 80 -19.08 1.99 3.30
CA GLY A 80 -17.75 2.14 2.72
C GLY A 80 -17.63 1.52 1.32
N ALA A 81 -18.17 0.30 1.15
CA ALA A 81 -18.16 -0.38 -0.14
C ALA A 81 -19.00 0.34 -1.21
N LEU A 82 -20.17 0.84 -0.86
CA LEU A 82 -21.03 1.60 -1.77
C LEU A 82 -20.38 2.92 -2.19
N TRP A 83 -19.75 3.63 -1.24
CA TRP A 83 -19.00 4.83 -1.54
C TRP A 83 -17.84 4.58 -2.50
N LEU A 84 -17.01 3.55 -2.22
CA LEU A 84 -15.90 3.17 -3.08
C LEU A 84 -16.37 2.73 -4.47
N ASN A 85 -17.46 1.97 -4.53
CA ASN A 85 -18.04 1.55 -5.80
C ASN A 85 -18.49 2.75 -6.64
N PHE A 86 -19.18 3.71 -6.02
CA PHE A 86 -19.56 4.95 -6.68
C PHE A 86 -18.34 5.73 -7.18
N ALA A 87 -17.33 5.96 -6.33
CA ALA A 87 -16.12 6.67 -6.70
C ALA A 87 -15.38 5.98 -7.87
N THR A 88 -15.22 4.65 -7.79
CA THR A 88 -14.58 3.85 -8.85
C THR A 88 -15.37 3.94 -10.16
N SER A 89 -16.72 3.94 -10.10
CA SER A 89 -17.58 4.02 -11.28
C SER A 89 -17.43 5.33 -12.05
N ILE A 90 -17.11 6.43 -11.38
CA ILE A 90 -16.83 7.73 -12.02
C ILE A 90 -15.34 7.96 -12.29
N GLY A 91 -14.47 7.00 -11.93
CA GLY A 91 -13.01 7.09 -12.14
C GLY A 91 -12.30 7.98 -11.11
N ALA A 92 -12.89 8.20 -9.93
CA ALA A 92 -12.31 9.01 -8.86
C ALA A 92 -11.48 8.13 -7.91
N PRO A 93 -10.17 8.36 -7.78
CA PRO A 93 -9.36 7.73 -6.74
C PRO A 93 -9.70 8.36 -5.39
N VAL A 94 -10.10 7.54 -4.42
CA VAL A 94 -10.44 7.95 -3.06
C VAL A 94 -9.77 7.05 -2.04
N SER A 95 -9.59 7.52 -0.80
CA SER A 95 -9.00 6.71 0.26
C SER A 95 -9.99 5.67 0.80
N THR A 96 -9.63 4.40 0.73
CA THR A 96 -10.39 3.29 1.29
C THR A 96 -10.36 3.30 2.81
N THR A 97 -9.22 3.68 3.41
CA THR A 97 -9.08 3.84 4.85
C THR A 97 -9.97 4.96 5.39
N HIS A 98 -10.04 6.12 4.72
CA HIS A 98 -10.98 7.20 5.10
C HIS A 98 -12.43 6.72 5.06
N SER A 99 -12.76 5.93 4.04
CA SER A 99 -14.12 5.41 3.85
C SER A 99 -14.53 4.46 4.97
N ILE A 100 -13.64 3.53 5.37
CA ILE A 100 -13.97 2.59 6.45
C ILE A 100 -13.94 3.25 7.83
N VAL A 101 -12.98 4.15 8.09
CA VAL A 101 -12.93 4.92 9.35
C VAL A 101 -14.21 5.74 9.52
N GLY A 102 -14.63 6.46 8.47
CA GLY A 102 -15.90 7.19 8.48
C GLY A 102 -17.12 6.29 8.64
N GLY A 103 -17.11 5.12 7.98
CA GLY A 103 -18.16 4.12 8.10
C GLY A 103 -18.30 3.56 9.52
N VAL A 104 -17.20 3.15 10.15
CA VAL A 104 -17.18 2.64 11.54
C VAL A 104 -17.59 3.72 12.53
N MET A 105 -17.05 4.94 12.38
CA MET A 105 -17.41 6.07 13.22
C MET A 105 -18.90 6.42 13.10
N GLY A 106 -19.42 6.55 11.87
CA GLY A 106 -20.82 6.90 11.63
C GLY A 106 -21.79 5.82 12.12
N ALA A 107 -21.48 4.55 11.89
CA ALA A 107 -22.29 3.43 12.39
C ALA A 107 -22.26 3.34 13.93
N GLY A 108 -21.10 3.58 14.55
CA GLY A 108 -20.95 3.66 16.00
C GLY A 108 -21.77 4.79 16.62
N ILE A 109 -21.72 5.98 16.03
CA ILE A 109 -22.52 7.14 16.48
C ILE A 109 -24.03 6.84 16.38
N ALA A 110 -24.47 6.20 15.31
CA ALA A 110 -25.84 5.80 15.15
C ALA A 110 -26.30 4.75 16.18
N ALA A 111 -25.38 3.86 16.60
CA ALA A 111 -25.67 2.80 17.57
C ALA A 111 -25.66 3.29 19.03
N ALA A 112 -24.78 4.20 19.43
CA ALA A 112 -24.56 4.57 20.83
C ALA A 112 -24.25 6.07 21.07
N GLY A 113 -24.43 6.92 20.07
CA GLY A 113 -24.21 8.36 20.17
C GLY A 113 -22.75 8.78 20.06
N PHE A 114 -22.48 10.08 20.16
CA PHE A 114 -21.14 10.66 19.90
C PHE A 114 -20.06 10.24 20.91
N SER A 115 -20.44 9.82 22.11
CA SER A 115 -19.53 9.38 23.17
C SER A 115 -18.83 8.06 22.89
N ILE A 116 -19.32 7.29 21.92
CA ILE A 116 -18.69 6.01 21.54
C ILE A 116 -17.35 6.20 20.81
N VAL A 117 -17.16 7.35 20.16
CA VAL A 117 -15.99 7.62 19.32
C VAL A 117 -14.79 7.99 20.20
N ASP A 118 -13.66 7.32 19.99
CA ASP A 118 -12.37 7.75 20.53
C ASP A 118 -11.82 8.94 19.71
N TRP A 119 -12.26 10.13 20.09
CA TRP A 119 -11.86 11.38 19.41
C TRP A 119 -10.35 11.64 19.45
N HIS A 120 -9.63 11.08 20.45
CA HIS A 120 -8.18 11.20 20.50
C HIS A 120 -7.51 10.36 19.41
N THR A 121 -7.96 9.12 19.23
CA THR A 121 -7.48 8.24 18.16
C THR A 121 -7.88 8.79 16.77
N VAL A 122 -9.12 9.23 16.60
CA VAL A 122 -9.57 9.88 15.35
C VAL A 122 -8.72 11.13 15.05
N GLY A 123 -8.40 11.95 16.05
CA GLY A 123 -7.52 13.11 15.88
C GLY A 123 -6.13 12.75 15.37
N LYS A 124 -5.53 11.67 15.89
CA LYS A 124 -4.24 11.14 15.39
C LYS A 124 -4.34 10.67 13.94
N ILE A 125 -5.41 9.94 13.62
CA ILE A 125 -5.67 9.45 12.26
C ILE A 125 -5.80 10.64 11.28
N VAL A 126 -6.62 11.64 11.60
CA VAL A 126 -6.79 12.83 10.77
C VAL A 126 -5.49 13.62 10.61
N THR A 127 -4.69 13.73 11.68
CA THR A 127 -3.37 14.36 11.61
C THR A 127 -2.44 13.61 10.65
N SER A 128 -2.46 12.28 10.68
CA SER A 128 -1.64 11.46 9.76
C SER A 128 -2.06 11.67 8.30
N TRP A 129 -3.34 11.88 8.02
CA TRP A 129 -3.84 12.15 6.66
C TRP A 129 -3.29 13.43 6.04
N ILE A 130 -2.87 14.39 6.88
CA ILE A 130 -2.24 15.64 6.43
C ILE A 130 -0.72 15.48 6.37
N VAL A 131 -0.12 14.90 7.42
CA VAL A 131 1.34 14.80 7.55
C VAL A 131 1.94 13.83 6.54
N SER A 132 1.33 12.65 6.34
CA SER A 132 1.88 11.61 5.46
C SER A 132 2.00 12.05 4.00
N PRO A 133 0.99 12.67 3.35
CA PRO A 133 1.13 13.15 1.98
C PRO A 133 2.18 14.26 1.82
N LEU A 134 2.32 15.13 2.82
CA LEU A 134 3.34 16.19 2.81
C LEU A 134 4.75 15.59 2.90
N LEU A 135 4.96 14.62 3.80
CA LEU A 135 6.22 13.91 3.91
C LEU A 135 6.53 13.12 2.63
N GLY A 136 5.56 12.39 2.10
CA GLY A 136 5.70 11.64 0.85
C GLY A 136 6.05 12.55 -0.32
N GLY A 137 5.40 13.70 -0.45
CA GLY A 137 5.72 14.72 -1.46
C GLY A 137 7.13 15.27 -1.34
N MET A 138 7.59 15.58 -0.11
CA MET A 138 8.95 16.06 0.14
C MET A 138 10.00 14.98 -0.20
N VAL A 139 9.76 13.74 0.20
CA VAL A 139 10.65 12.61 -0.11
C VAL A 139 10.71 12.36 -1.62
N ALA A 140 9.57 12.37 -2.33
CA ALA A 140 9.53 12.23 -3.78
C ALA A 140 10.29 13.35 -4.50
N ALA A 141 10.09 14.59 -4.08
CA ALA A 141 10.83 15.75 -4.60
C ALA A 141 12.33 15.63 -4.33
N GLY A 142 12.72 15.15 -3.16
CA GLY A 142 14.11 14.87 -2.79
C GLY A 142 14.76 13.83 -3.70
N PHE A 143 14.09 12.69 -3.94
CA PHE A 143 14.57 11.66 -4.88
C PHE A 143 14.69 12.20 -6.29
N LEU A 144 13.65 12.89 -6.78
CA LEU A 144 13.67 13.47 -8.12
C LEU A 144 14.78 14.51 -8.28
N TYR A 145 14.98 15.39 -7.30
CA TYR A 145 16.06 16.36 -7.29
C TYR A 145 17.43 15.68 -7.30
N PHE A 146 17.61 14.66 -6.46
CA PHE A 146 18.85 13.87 -6.42
C PHE A 146 19.14 13.21 -7.76
N ILE A 147 18.17 12.52 -8.36
CA ILE A 147 18.34 11.85 -9.67
C ILE A 147 18.66 12.87 -10.77
N LYS A 148 17.94 13.98 -10.81
CA LYS A 148 18.21 15.04 -11.79
C LYS A 148 19.62 15.61 -11.63
N LYS A 149 20.02 15.98 -10.42
CA LYS A 149 21.31 16.61 -10.15
C LYS A 149 22.50 15.67 -10.32
N GLN A 150 22.35 14.42 -9.89
CA GLN A 150 23.45 13.45 -9.86
C GLN A 150 23.54 12.59 -11.12
N ILE A 151 22.47 12.46 -11.90
CA ILE A 151 22.43 11.62 -13.10
C ILE A 151 22.08 12.44 -14.33
N MET A 152 20.89 13.07 -14.38
CA MET A 152 20.33 13.63 -15.61
C MET A 152 21.04 14.89 -16.11
N TYR A 153 21.65 15.67 -15.21
CA TYR A 153 22.34 16.93 -15.54
C TYR A 153 23.86 16.79 -15.61
N LYS A 154 24.38 15.55 -15.66
CA LYS A 154 25.80 15.28 -15.89
C LYS A 154 26.08 15.16 -17.39
N ASP A 155 27.29 15.55 -17.80
CA ASP A 155 27.72 15.43 -19.20
C ASP A 155 27.78 13.96 -19.63
N ASN A 156 28.27 13.08 -18.75
CA ASN A 156 28.26 11.64 -18.96
C ASN A 156 27.16 11.01 -18.08
N VAL A 157 25.91 10.98 -18.62
CA VAL A 157 24.75 10.43 -17.91
C VAL A 157 24.84 8.93 -17.69
N ILE A 158 25.53 8.20 -18.58
CA ILE A 158 25.74 6.73 -18.44
C ILE A 158 26.66 6.42 -17.27
N GLU A 159 27.78 7.11 -17.12
CA GLU A 159 28.70 6.92 -16.01
C GLU A 159 28.03 7.27 -14.68
N ALA A 160 27.30 8.36 -14.65
CA ALA A 160 26.54 8.78 -13.48
C ALA A 160 25.46 7.73 -13.11
N ALA A 161 24.73 7.20 -14.10
CA ALA A 161 23.73 6.15 -13.88
C ALA A 161 24.36 4.85 -13.35
N ASN A 162 25.51 4.43 -13.89
CA ASN A 162 26.25 3.26 -13.43
C ASN A 162 26.66 3.36 -11.95
N LYS A 163 26.89 4.59 -11.47
CA LYS A 163 27.22 4.85 -10.06
C LYS A 163 25.99 4.87 -9.17
N PHE A 164 24.94 5.59 -9.56
CA PHE A 164 23.84 5.94 -8.67
C PHE A 164 22.61 5.04 -8.78
N VAL A 165 22.31 4.44 -9.95
CA VAL A 165 21.13 3.55 -10.09
C VAL A 165 21.27 2.31 -9.21
N PRO A 166 22.42 1.62 -9.10
CA PRO A 166 22.55 0.50 -8.16
C PRO A 166 22.35 0.90 -6.69
N ILE A 167 22.77 2.13 -6.31
CA ILE A 167 22.56 2.65 -4.96
C ILE A 167 21.07 2.87 -4.69
N LEU A 168 20.33 3.44 -5.63
CA LEU A 168 18.90 3.66 -5.51
C LEU A 168 18.13 2.34 -5.38
N ILE A 169 18.52 1.31 -6.15
CA ILE A 169 17.94 -0.03 -6.04
C ILE A 169 18.30 -0.67 -4.69
N ALA A 170 19.50 -0.47 -4.18
CA ALA A 170 19.90 -0.97 -2.87
C ALA A 170 19.11 -0.31 -1.73
N ILE A 171 18.86 1.02 -1.80
CA ILE A 171 18.01 1.73 -0.85
C ILE A 171 16.58 1.15 -0.86
N MET A 172 16.03 0.89 -2.05
CA MET A 172 14.73 0.24 -2.19
C MET A 172 14.72 -1.15 -1.54
N ALA A 173 15.73 -1.96 -1.82
CA ALA A 173 15.87 -3.29 -1.24
C ALA A 173 16.00 -3.24 0.29
N TRP A 174 16.73 -2.25 0.81
CA TRP A 174 16.86 -2.03 2.25
C TRP A 174 15.52 -1.74 2.91
N SER A 175 14.81 -0.74 2.41
CA SER A 175 13.51 -0.34 2.95
C SER A 175 12.51 -1.50 2.95
N PHE A 176 12.43 -2.20 1.84
CA PHE A 176 11.50 -3.30 1.69
C PHE A 176 11.86 -4.52 2.55
N SER A 177 13.13 -4.92 2.57
CA SER A 177 13.55 -6.03 3.42
C SER A 177 13.27 -5.73 4.90
N THR A 178 13.56 -4.51 5.34
CA THR A 178 13.25 -4.05 6.70
C THR A 178 11.74 -4.12 6.97
N TYR A 179 10.92 -3.66 6.04
CA TYR A 179 9.45 -3.73 6.16
C TYR A 179 8.94 -5.17 6.27
N ILE A 180 9.40 -6.08 5.39
CA ILE A 180 8.99 -7.50 5.45
C ILE A 180 9.42 -8.14 6.78
N ILE A 181 10.62 -7.85 7.26
CA ILE A 181 11.10 -8.40 8.53
C ILE A 181 10.21 -7.91 9.68
N LEU A 182 9.92 -6.62 9.74
CA LEU A 182 9.12 -6.03 10.82
C LEU A 182 7.65 -6.44 10.78
N LYS A 183 7.06 -6.58 9.60
CA LYS A 183 5.62 -6.87 9.45
C LYS A 183 5.30 -8.34 9.20
N GLY A 184 6.20 -9.07 8.56
CA GLY A 184 6.01 -10.49 8.24
C GLY A 184 6.72 -11.41 9.23
N LEU A 185 8.06 -11.34 9.29
CA LEU A 185 8.86 -12.28 10.06
C LEU A 185 8.72 -12.09 11.58
N ASN A 186 8.47 -10.86 12.02
CA ASN A 186 8.27 -10.53 13.44
C ASN A 186 7.05 -11.25 14.08
N ARG A 187 6.16 -11.81 13.27
CA ARG A 187 5.06 -12.67 13.75
C ARG A 187 5.50 -14.06 14.20
N ILE A 188 6.64 -14.53 13.68
CA ILE A 188 7.17 -15.87 13.94
C ILE A 188 8.31 -15.78 14.94
N ILE A 189 9.16 -14.75 14.81
CA ILE A 189 10.36 -14.53 15.62
C ILE A 189 10.34 -13.05 16.02
N ASP A 190 10.41 -12.78 17.33
CA ASP A 190 10.47 -11.40 17.84
C ASP A 190 11.80 -10.76 17.44
N ILE A 191 11.77 -9.86 16.48
CA ILE A 191 12.93 -9.18 15.91
C ILE A 191 12.88 -7.71 16.29
N HIS A 192 13.85 -7.25 17.08
CA HIS A 192 13.96 -5.85 17.44
C HIS A 192 14.19 -4.96 16.20
N PHE A 193 13.60 -3.76 16.21
CA PHE A 193 13.67 -2.78 15.14
C PHE A 193 15.10 -2.57 14.59
N PHE A 194 16.11 -2.39 15.46
CA PHE A 194 17.50 -2.21 15.03
C PHE A 194 18.08 -3.43 14.32
N LEU A 195 17.72 -4.64 14.75
CA LEU A 195 18.17 -5.86 14.08
C LEU A 195 17.56 -5.99 12.69
N ALA A 196 16.29 -5.64 12.52
CA ALA A 196 15.63 -5.62 11.22
C ALA A 196 16.30 -4.64 10.24
N ILE A 197 16.69 -3.44 10.71
CA ILE A 197 17.46 -2.46 9.94
C ILE A 197 18.80 -3.03 9.49
N ILE A 198 19.54 -3.70 10.39
CA ILE A 198 20.85 -4.29 10.07
C ILE A 198 20.71 -5.43 9.05
N ILE A 199 19.76 -6.33 9.24
CA ILE A 199 19.50 -7.42 8.29
C ILE A 199 19.11 -6.86 6.93
N GLY A 200 18.22 -5.88 6.89
CA GLY A 200 17.84 -5.18 5.67
C GLY A 200 19.03 -4.53 4.96
N LEU A 201 19.97 -3.92 5.72
CA LEU A 201 21.18 -3.32 5.18
C LEU A 201 22.11 -4.38 4.56
N VAL A 202 22.26 -5.54 5.20
CA VAL A 202 23.06 -6.66 4.65
C VAL A 202 22.46 -7.15 3.33
N ILE A 203 21.13 -7.29 3.26
CA ILE A 203 20.42 -7.65 2.02
C ILE A 203 20.64 -6.57 0.94
N ALA A 204 20.56 -5.30 1.30
CA ALA A 204 20.78 -4.18 0.37
C ALA A 204 22.20 -4.18 -0.20
N ILE A 205 23.22 -4.47 0.61
CA ILE A 205 24.61 -4.62 0.13
C ILE A 205 24.71 -5.78 -0.85
N GLY A 206 24.10 -6.92 -0.56
CA GLY A 206 24.05 -8.07 -1.49
C GLY A 206 23.38 -7.68 -2.82
N VAL A 207 22.22 -7.01 -2.77
CA VAL A 207 21.51 -6.50 -3.96
C VAL A 207 22.39 -5.51 -4.73
N TYR A 208 23.06 -4.58 -4.06
CA TYR A 208 23.98 -3.64 -4.70
C TYR A 208 25.08 -4.35 -5.50
N LEU A 209 25.71 -5.37 -4.91
CA LEU A 209 26.79 -6.12 -5.55
C LEU A 209 26.30 -6.88 -6.79
N ILE A 210 25.07 -7.43 -6.75
CA ILE A 210 24.46 -8.13 -7.88
C ILE A 210 24.03 -7.14 -8.98
N VAL A 211 23.37 -6.04 -8.60
CA VAL A 211 22.77 -5.10 -9.54
C VAL A 211 23.81 -4.23 -10.25
N LYS A 212 24.90 -3.89 -9.59
CA LYS A 212 25.96 -3.04 -10.15
C LYS A 212 26.48 -3.53 -11.51
N PRO A 213 26.93 -4.79 -11.68
CA PRO A 213 27.33 -5.31 -12.99
C PRO A 213 26.17 -5.39 -14.01
N LEU A 214 24.95 -5.67 -13.55
CA LEU A 214 23.76 -5.73 -14.42
C LEU A 214 23.44 -4.37 -15.01
N VAL A 215 23.43 -3.31 -14.20
CA VAL A 215 23.22 -1.93 -14.64
C VAL A 215 24.35 -1.50 -15.60
N LYS A 216 25.60 -1.82 -15.29
CA LYS A 216 26.74 -1.52 -16.17
C LYS A 216 26.61 -2.20 -17.54
N ASN A 217 26.18 -3.46 -17.57
CA ASN A 217 25.94 -4.19 -18.82
C ASN A 217 24.73 -3.64 -19.61
N ALA A 218 23.65 -3.29 -18.92
CA ALA A 218 22.47 -2.71 -19.55
C ALA A 218 22.79 -1.33 -20.14
N SER A 219 23.50 -0.47 -19.40
CA SER A 219 23.85 0.89 -19.81
C SER A 219 24.85 0.95 -20.94
N SER A 220 25.76 -0.04 -21.08
CA SER A 220 26.74 -0.10 -22.17
C SER A 220 26.12 -0.17 -23.56
N LYS A 221 24.87 -0.57 -23.65
CA LYS A 221 24.09 -0.68 -24.90
C LYS A 221 23.28 0.58 -25.21
N LEU A 222 23.33 1.58 -24.33
CA LEU A 222 22.52 2.79 -24.41
C LEU A 222 23.32 3.96 -24.94
N LEU A 223 22.62 4.88 -25.61
CA LEU A 223 23.20 6.16 -25.99
C LEU A 223 23.34 7.08 -24.78
N ASN A 224 24.40 7.91 -24.78
CA ASN A 224 24.64 8.88 -23.72
C ASN A 224 23.66 10.06 -23.80
N ASN A 225 22.37 9.78 -23.55
CA ASN A 225 21.31 10.78 -23.53
C ASN A 225 20.27 10.47 -22.43
N ARG A 226 19.47 11.48 -22.10
CA ARG A 226 18.48 11.43 -21.01
C ARG A 226 17.36 10.41 -21.27
N ALA A 227 16.94 10.26 -22.52
CA ALA A 227 15.87 9.33 -22.88
C ALA A 227 16.29 7.88 -22.65
N SER A 228 17.54 7.54 -23.01
CA SER A 228 18.08 6.20 -22.80
C SER A 228 18.20 5.84 -21.31
N ILE A 229 18.60 6.81 -20.47
CA ILE A 229 18.71 6.58 -19.01
C ILE A 229 17.36 6.35 -18.36
N ASN A 230 16.29 6.97 -18.85
CA ASN A 230 14.94 6.70 -18.36
C ASN A 230 14.61 5.20 -18.42
N THR A 231 15.04 4.51 -19.46
CA THR A 231 14.75 3.06 -19.62
C THR A 231 15.43 2.19 -18.56
N LEU A 232 16.54 2.63 -17.96
CA LEU A 232 17.19 1.93 -16.86
C LEU A 232 16.32 1.87 -15.59
N PHE A 233 15.36 2.78 -15.47
CA PHE A 233 14.43 2.80 -14.33
C PHE A 233 13.22 1.88 -14.51
N ASN A 234 13.01 1.25 -15.68
CA ASN A 234 11.88 0.32 -15.90
C ASN A 234 11.88 -0.82 -14.87
N ILE A 235 13.00 -1.54 -14.73
CA ILE A 235 13.10 -2.68 -13.82
C ILE A 235 12.95 -2.23 -12.35
N PRO A 236 13.73 -1.22 -11.86
CA PRO A 236 13.51 -0.69 -10.52
C PRO A 236 12.07 -0.28 -10.24
N LEU A 237 11.41 0.36 -11.20
CA LEU A 237 10.02 0.80 -11.06
C LEU A 237 9.03 -0.38 -10.98
N ILE A 238 9.24 -1.45 -11.77
CA ILE A 238 8.43 -2.67 -11.67
C ILE A 238 8.58 -3.31 -10.29
N PHE A 239 9.80 -3.40 -9.77
CA PHE A 239 10.04 -3.86 -8.41
C PHE A 239 9.37 -2.96 -7.38
N ALA A 240 9.49 -1.64 -7.49
CA ALA A 240 8.81 -0.71 -6.59
C ALA A 240 7.29 -0.90 -6.62
N ALA A 241 6.69 -1.08 -7.79
CA ALA A 241 5.26 -1.37 -7.92
C ALA A 241 4.86 -2.70 -7.24
N ALA A 242 5.69 -3.75 -7.37
CA ALA A 242 5.48 -5.02 -6.67
C ALA A 242 5.52 -4.84 -5.14
N LEU A 243 6.47 -4.05 -4.65
CA LEU A 243 6.63 -3.77 -3.23
C LEU A 243 5.46 -2.96 -2.67
N LEU A 244 5.02 -1.93 -3.40
CA LEU A 244 3.84 -1.15 -3.04
C LEU A 244 2.59 -2.02 -3.01
N SER A 245 2.40 -2.89 -4.01
CA SER A 245 1.29 -3.85 -4.02
C SER A 245 1.32 -4.80 -2.82
N PHE A 246 2.50 -5.28 -2.43
CA PHE A 246 2.64 -6.10 -1.22
C PHE A 246 2.28 -5.32 0.04
N ALA A 247 2.83 -4.11 0.20
CA ALA A 247 2.56 -3.26 1.35
C ALA A 247 1.08 -2.86 1.44
N HIS A 248 0.47 -2.55 0.30
CA HIS A 248 -0.96 -2.27 0.19
C HIS A 248 -1.80 -3.48 0.64
N GLY A 249 -1.56 -4.67 0.06
CA GLY A 249 -2.26 -5.89 0.48
C GLY A 249 -2.11 -6.19 1.97
N ALA A 250 -0.92 -5.93 2.54
CA ALA A 250 -0.65 -6.09 3.96
C ALA A 250 -1.45 -5.14 4.86
N ASN A 251 -1.64 -3.89 4.43
CA ASN A 251 -2.28 -2.86 5.23
C ASN A 251 -3.80 -2.80 4.95
N ASP A 252 -4.20 -2.74 3.69
CA ASP A 252 -5.56 -2.35 3.34
C ASP A 252 -6.56 -3.51 3.30
N VAL A 253 -6.08 -4.75 3.28
CA VAL A 253 -6.95 -5.90 3.54
C VAL A 253 -7.67 -5.74 4.89
N ALA A 254 -7.03 -5.13 5.88
CA ALA A 254 -7.59 -4.90 7.21
C ALA A 254 -8.83 -4.00 7.18
N ASN A 255 -8.95 -3.09 6.23
CA ASN A 255 -10.12 -2.24 6.04
C ASN A 255 -11.41 -3.06 5.74
N ALA A 256 -11.25 -4.22 5.10
CA ALA A 256 -12.37 -5.13 4.85
C ALA A 256 -12.50 -6.21 5.92
N ILE A 257 -11.38 -6.79 6.37
CA ILE A 257 -11.42 -7.93 7.28
C ILE A 257 -11.53 -7.51 8.76
N GLY A 258 -11.18 -6.28 9.13
CA GLY A 258 -11.30 -5.78 10.51
C GLY A 258 -12.71 -5.84 11.02
N PRO A 259 -13.67 -5.13 10.41
CA PRO A 259 -15.06 -5.22 10.81
C PRO A 259 -15.67 -6.61 10.62
N LEU A 260 -15.23 -7.38 9.59
CA LEU A 260 -15.68 -8.75 9.38
C LEU A 260 -15.23 -9.69 10.50
N ALA A 261 -13.98 -9.57 10.95
CA ALA A 261 -13.46 -10.33 12.08
C ALA A 261 -14.19 -9.98 13.38
N ALA A 262 -14.50 -8.70 13.59
CA ALA A 262 -15.28 -8.23 14.72
C ALA A 262 -16.71 -8.79 14.72
N ILE A 263 -17.38 -8.86 13.56
CA ILE A 263 -18.69 -9.50 13.39
C ILE A 263 -18.60 -10.98 13.71
N ASN A 264 -17.61 -11.68 13.13
CA ASN A 264 -17.44 -13.12 13.38
C ASN A 264 -17.22 -13.42 14.86
N ASP A 265 -16.42 -12.62 15.54
CA ASP A 265 -16.16 -12.77 16.97
C ASP A 265 -17.42 -12.55 17.82
N ALA A 266 -18.16 -11.48 17.54
CA ALA A 266 -19.42 -11.19 18.23
C ALA A 266 -20.48 -12.30 18.05
N ILE A 267 -20.51 -12.97 16.89
CA ILE A 267 -21.41 -14.09 16.64
C ILE A 267 -20.96 -15.34 17.42
N MET A 268 -19.65 -15.63 17.43
CA MET A 268 -19.14 -16.87 18.02
C MET A 268 -19.10 -16.84 19.56
N ASN A 269 -18.80 -15.69 20.14
CA ASN A 269 -18.61 -15.53 21.57
C ASN A 269 -19.81 -14.89 22.29
N LEU A 270 -20.80 -14.38 21.55
CA LEU A 270 -21.95 -13.62 22.07
C LEU A 270 -21.52 -12.44 22.97
N ASP A 271 -20.30 -11.95 22.75
CA ASP A 271 -19.66 -10.86 23.49
C ASP A 271 -18.80 -10.03 22.52
N VAL A 272 -18.53 -8.78 22.89
CA VAL A 272 -17.67 -7.89 22.12
C VAL A 272 -16.29 -7.87 22.78
N SER A 273 -15.50 -8.93 22.54
CA SER A 273 -14.19 -9.08 23.16
C SER A 273 -13.08 -8.34 22.40
N SER A 274 -12.01 -7.93 23.11
CA SER A 274 -10.90 -7.16 22.57
C SER A 274 -9.80 -8.01 21.88
N ASN A 275 -9.75 -9.33 22.11
CA ASN A 275 -8.70 -10.20 21.60
C ASN A 275 -9.25 -11.22 20.60
N VAL A 276 -9.28 -10.86 19.32
CA VAL A 276 -9.77 -11.74 18.25
C VAL A 276 -8.61 -12.30 17.45
N SER A 277 -8.56 -13.64 17.37
CA SER A 277 -7.80 -14.30 16.32
C SER A 277 -8.55 -14.16 15.00
N ILE A 278 -7.87 -13.75 13.95
CA ILE A 278 -8.49 -13.63 12.63
C ILE A 278 -8.51 -15.01 11.98
N PRO A 279 -9.69 -15.60 11.74
CA PRO A 279 -9.77 -16.89 11.08
C PRO A 279 -9.19 -16.82 9.66
N PHE A 280 -8.54 -17.90 9.22
CA PHE A 280 -7.96 -17.98 7.88
C PHE A 280 -8.96 -17.67 6.75
N TRP A 281 -10.21 -18.11 6.89
CA TRP A 281 -11.26 -17.84 5.88
C TRP A 281 -11.57 -16.35 5.75
N VAL A 282 -11.49 -15.57 6.82
CA VAL A 282 -11.68 -14.11 6.80
C VAL A 282 -10.57 -13.46 5.98
N MET A 283 -9.30 -13.87 6.21
CA MET A 283 -8.16 -13.44 5.42
C MET A 283 -8.32 -13.81 3.94
N ALA A 284 -8.74 -15.04 3.67
CA ALA A 284 -8.94 -15.52 2.30
C ALA A 284 -10.02 -14.71 1.58
N VAL A 285 -11.15 -14.40 2.23
CA VAL A 285 -12.21 -13.55 1.68
C VAL A 285 -11.69 -12.14 1.38
N GLY A 286 -10.87 -11.58 2.26
CA GLY A 286 -10.24 -10.29 2.05
C GLY A 286 -9.29 -10.28 0.85
N ALA A 287 -8.32 -11.18 0.86
CA ALA A 287 -7.30 -11.28 -0.20
C ALA A 287 -7.91 -11.58 -1.59
N LEU A 288 -8.82 -12.57 -1.66
CA LEU A 288 -9.51 -12.90 -2.92
C LEU A 288 -10.41 -11.75 -3.39
N GLY A 289 -11.08 -11.08 -2.47
CA GLY A 289 -11.88 -9.89 -2.79
C GLY A 289 -11.03 -8.80 -3.45
N ILE A 290 -9.89 -8.46 -2.84
CA ILE A 290 -8.95 -7.47 -3.40
C ILE A 290 -8.51 -7.89 -4.81
N VAL A 291 -8.06 -9.14 -4.99
CA VAL A 291 -7.58 -9.65 -6.29
C VAL A 291 -8.68 -9.59 -7.36
N ILE A 292 -9.90 -10.00 -7.03
CA ILE A 292 -11.01 -9.95 -7.97
C ILE A 292 -11.34 -8.49 -8.32
N GLY A 293 -11.37 -7.60 -7.34
CA GLY A 293 -11.66 -6.19 -7.53
C GLY A 293 -10.68 -5.48 -8.44
N LEU A 294 -9.38 -5.64 -8.16
CA LEU A 294 -8.32 -5.03 -8.97
C LEU A 294 -8.29 -5.57 -10.42
N ALA A 295 -8.58 -6.86 -10.60
CA ALA A 295 -8.59 -7.46 -11.92
C ALA A 295 -9.78 -6.98 -12.79
N LEU A 296 -10.97 -6.84 -12.19
CA LEU A 296 -12.19 -6.50 -12.92
C LEU A 296 -12.36 -4.99 -13.14
N TYR A 297 -12.03 -4.17 -12.14
CA TYR A 297 -12.37 -2.74 -12.13
C TYR A 297 -11.15 -1.82 -12.04
N GLY A 298 -9.97 -2.34 -11.67
CA GLY A 298 -8.73 -1.58 -11.55
C GLY A 298 -8.24 -0.87 -12.80
N PRO A 299 -8.38 -1.43 -14.03
CA PRO A 299 -7.85 -0.82 -15.26
C PRO A 299 -8.28 0.62 -15.49
N ARG A 300 -9.50 0.99 -15.10
CA ARG A 300 -10.01 2.35 -15.25
C ARG A 300 -9.22 3.34 -14.43
N LEU A 301 -9.06 3.06 -13.13
CA LEU A 301 -8.32 3.94 -12.21
C LEU A 301 -6.82 3.91 -12.45
N ILE A 302 -6.26 2.77 -12.84
CA ILE A 302 -4.85 2.69 -13.26
C ILE A 302 -4.57 3.66 -14.42
N LYS A 303 -5.49 3.76 -15.39
CA LYS A 303 -5.38 4.71 -16.49
C LYS A 303 -5.48 6.16 -15.99
N THR A 304 -6.45 6.47 -15.15
CA THR A 304 -6.64 7.82 -14.59
C THR A 304 -5.40 8.28 -13.83
N VAL A 305 -4.93 7.50 -12.86
CA VAL A 305 -3.76 7.85 -12.04
C VAL A 305 -2.46 7.84 -12.85
N GLY A 306 -2.31 6.87 -13.77
CA GLY A 306 -1.08 6.70 -14.53
C GLY A 306 -0.86 7.70 -15.65
N SER A 307 -1.93 8.26 -16.24
CA SER A 307 -1.79 9.07 -17.45
C SER A 307 -2.68 10.31 -17.55
N GLU A 308 -3.76 10.40 -16.76
CA GLU A 308 -4.72 11.52 -16.87
C GLU A 308 -4.43 12.64 -15.84
N ILE A 309 -3.82 12.32 -14.69
CA ILE A 309 -3.47 13.30 -13.66
C ILE A 309 -2.21 14.07 -14.06
N THR A 310 -1.16 13.37 -14.50
CA THR A 310 0.09 13.97 -14.95
C THR A 310 0.84 13.03 -15.88
N GLU A 311 1.64 13.60 -16.78
CA GLU A 311 2.55 12.79 -17.60
C GLU A 311 3.74 12.32 -16.76
N LEU A 312 3.88 11.00 -16.67
CA LEU A 312 4.95 10.34 -15.93
C LEU A 312 5.98 9.73 -16.88
N ASP A 313 7.24 10.09 -16.66
CA ASP A 313 8.39 9.31 -17.13
C ASP A 313 8.83 8.31 -16.03
N GLN A 314 9.71 7.38 -16.37
CA GLN A 314 10.12 6.30 -15.45
C GLN A 314 10.84 6.85 -14.21
N ILE A 315 11.59 7.93 -14.32
CA ILE A 315 12.30 8.54 -13.20
C ILE A 315 11.33 9.20 -12.22
N ARG A 316 10.35 9.95 -12.74
CA ARG A 316 9.29 10.55 -11.89
C ARG A 316 8.46 9.47 -11.20
N ALA A 317 8.03 8.45 -11.97
CA ALA A 317 7.28 7.31 -11.45
C ALA A 317 8.07 6.56 -10.38
N TYR A 318 9.37 6.32 -10.58
CA TYR A 318 10.23 5.70 -9.59
C TYR A 318 10.37 6.55 -8.32
N SER A 319 10.54 7.87 -8.47
CA SER A 319 10.64 8.78 -7.32
C SER A 319 9.37 8.79 -6.47
N ILE A 320 8.19 8.72 -7.10
CA ILE A 320 6.90 8.60 -6.42
C ILE A 320 6.80 7.26 -5.69
N ALA A 321 7.10 6.16 -6.38
CA ALA A 321 7.00 4.81 -5.82
C ALA A 321 7.96 4.62 -4.63
N MET A 322 9.20 5.15 -4.74
CA MET A 322 10.17 5.12 -3.64
C MET A 322 9.72 5.95 -2.44
N ALA A 323 9.14 7.13 -2.68
CA ALA A 323 8.63 7.96 -1.60
C ALA A 323 7.48 7.25 -0.87
N ALA A 324 6.52 6.68 -1.61
CA ALA A 324 5.41 5.94 -1.03
C ALA A 324 5.86 4.69 -0.24
N ALA A 325 6.95 4.04 -0.65
CA ALA A 325 7.50 2.90 0.06
C ALA A 325 8.27 3.27 1.35
N LEU A 326 8.74 4.53 1.45
CA LEU A 326 9.53 5.04 2.60
C LEU A 326 8.69 5.77 3.64
N THR A 327 7.51 6.28 3.28
CA THR A 327 6.60 7.04 4.15
C THR A 327 5.42 6.23 4.60
#